data_7c01ca71c4ffcbc03627a5805bb43f41
#
_entry.id   7c01ca71c4ffcbc03627a5805bb43f41
#
_cell.length_a   1.000
_cell.length_b   1.000
_cell.length_c   1.000
_cell.angle_alpha   90.00
_cell.angle_beta   90.00
_cell.angle_gamma   90.00
#
_symmetry.space_group_name_H-M   'P 1'
#
loop_
_entity.id
_entity.type
_entity.pdbx_description
1 polymer ?
#
loop_
_entity_poly.entity_id
_entity_poly.type
_entity_poly.pdbx_seq_one_letter_code
_entity_poly.pdbx_strand_id
1 'polypeptide(L)' 'MSEQATVSSHHADGSATVLRDDGVLVDVPATAVTEGGWRFLRPGQRVLVVRSADGAVRALLRPV' A
#
# COMPACT_ATOMS: atom_id res chain seq x y z
N MET A 1 1.72 -13.47 1.23
CA MET A 1 0.62 -13.11 2.14
C MET A 1 0.08 -11.74 1.80
N SER A 2 -1.19 -11.53 2.06
CA SER A 2 -1.84 -10.24 1.84
C SER A 2 -2.54 -9.77 3.11
N GLU A 3 -2.65 -8.46 3.25
CA GLU A 3 -3.31 -7.86 4.41
C GLU A 3 -4.00 -6.58 4.01
N GLN A 4 -5.10 -6.25 4.67
CA GLN A 4 -5.84 -5.04 4.39
C GLN A 4 -5.27 -3.87 5.18
N ALA A 5 -5.29 -2.70 4.54
CA ALA A 5 -4.81 -1.48 5.16
C ALA A 5 -5.57 -0.28 4.59
N THR A 6 -5.38 0.87 5.23
CA THR A 6 -5.98 2.14 4.80
C THR A 6 -4.85 3.09 4.43
N VAL A 7 -4.97 3.75 3.29
CA VAL A 7 -3.97 4.73 2.86
C VAL A 7 -3.98 5.91 3.85
N SER A 8 -2.80 6.20 4.41
CA SER A 8 -2.60 7.35 5.27
C SER A 8 -2.17 8.56 4.47
N SER A 9 -1.21 8.38 3.56
CA SER A 9 -0.74 9.46 2.69
C SER A 9 -0.14 8.89 1.40
N HIS A 10 -0.19 9.70 0.35
CA HIS A 10 0.45 9.41 -0.93
C HIS A 10 1.46 10.53 -1.19
N HIS A 11 2.73 10.16 -1.35
CA HIS A 11 3.83 11.11 -1.40
C HIS A 11 4.10 11.58 -2.83
N ALA A 12 4.79 12.72 -2.94
CA ALA A 12 5.07 13.35 -4.24
C ALA A 12 5.95 12.47 -5.15
N ASP A 13 6.76 11.58 -4.58
CA ASP A 13 7.62 10.68 -5.34
C ASP A 13 6.89 9.40 -5.82
N GLY A 14 5.59 9.29 -5.55
CA GLY A 14 4.80 8.14 -5.92
C GLY A 14 4.71 7.04 -4.87
N SER A 15 5.49 7.13 -3.81
CA SER A 15 5.39 6.19 -2.68
C SER A 15 4.18 6.53 -1.82
N ALA A 16 3.84 5.65 -0.90
CA ALA A 16 2.69 5.86 -0.02
C ALA A 16 2.97 5.30 1.37
N THR A 17 2.21 5.78 2.34
CA THR A 17 2.18 5.21 3.68
C THR A 17 0.79 4.70 3.94
N VAL A 18 0.67 3.47 4.42
CA VAL A 18 -0.61 2.85 4.73
C VAL A 18 -0.64 2.45 6.20
N LEU A 19 -1.83 2.47 6.77
CA LEU A 19 -2.07 2.05 8.16
C LEU A 19 -2.73 0.68 8.12
N ARG A 20 -2.06 -0.31 8.68
CA ARG A 20 -2.62 -1.66 8.83
C ARG A 20 -3.75 -1.65 9.86
N ASP A 21 -4.62 -2.64 9.77
CA ASP A 21 -5.76 -2.73 10.68
C ASP A 21 -5.33 -2.94 12.15
N ASP A 22 -4.09 -3.41 12.37
CA ASP A 22 -3.52 -3.55 13.72
C ASP A 22 -2.86 -2.27 14.25
N GLY A 23 -2.92 -1.15 13.49
CA GLY A 23 -2.37 0.13 13.92
C GLY A 23 -0.92 0.39 13.51
N VAL A 24 -0.31 -0.51 12.74
CA VAL A 24 1.08 -0.34 12.30
C VAL A 24 1.14 0.42 10.98
N LEU A 25 1.98 1.45 10.91
CA LEU A 25 2.24 2.17 9.67
C LEU A 25 3.25 1.42 8.82
N VAL A 26 3.00 1.32 7.52
CA VAL A 26 3.86 0.63 6.58
C VAL A 26 4.17 1.57 5.42
N ASP A 27 5.47 1.73 5.12
CA ASP A 27 5.90 2.48 3.95
C ASP A 27 5.85 1.59 2.72
N VAL A 28 5.23 2.13 1.65
CA VAL A 28 5.05 1.40 0.40
C VAL A 28 5.86 2.10 -0.68
N PRO A 29 6.83 1.42 -1.30
CA PRO A 29 7.62 2.07 -2.34
C PRO A 29 6.78 2.39 -3.58
N ALA A 30 7.24 3.39 -4.34
CA ALA A 30 6.53 3.81 -5.55
C ALA A 30 6.34 2.66 -6.54
N THR A 31 7.31 1.75 -6.61
CA THR A 31 7.22 0.58 -7.50
C THR A 31 6.03 -0.30 -7.14
N ALA A 32 5.74 -0.47 -5.86
CA ALA A 32 4.60 -1.28 -5.43
C ALA A 32 3.27 -0.59 -5.75
N VAL A 33 3.21 0.72 -5.64
CA VAL A 33 2.02 1.50 -6.02
C VAL A 33 1.77 1.34 -7.52
N THR A 34 2.81 1.52 -8.33
CA THR A 34 2.73 1.38 -9.78
C THR A 34 2.34 -0.03 -10.20
N GLU A 35 2.90 -1.04 -9.54
CA GLU A 35 2.62 -2.43 -9.84
C GLU A 35 1.14 -2.78 -9.65
N GLY A 36 0.49 -2.13 -8.70
CA GLY A 36 -0.96 -2.30 -8.49
C GLY A 36 -1.83 -1.54 -9.46
N GLY A 37 -1.25 -0.75 -10.36
CA GLY A 37 -1.99 0.02 -11.36
C GLY A 37 -2.54 1.36 -10.85
N TRP A 38 -2.07 1.81 -9.70
CA TRP A 38 -2.54 3.07 -9.13
C TRP A 38 -1.82 4.26 -9.77
N ARG A 39 -2.58 5.29 -10.11
CA ARG A 39 -2.01 6.58 -10.51
C ARG A 39 -1.83 7.49 -9.32
N PHE A 40 -2.76 7.46 -8.39
CA PHE A 40 -2.61 8.08 -7.09
C PHE A 40 -3.55 7.42 -6.10
N LEU A 41 -3.26 7.63 -4.82
CA LEU A 41 -4.03 7.07 -3.72
C LEU A 41 -4.55 8.21 -2.86
N ARG A 42 -5.78 8.09 -2.37
CA ARG A 42 -6.39 9.09 -1.49
C ARG A 42 -6.28 8.63 -0.03
N PRO A 43 -6.00 9.55 0.89
CA PRO A 43 -6.08 9.21 2.31
C PRO A 43 -7.47 8.65 2.65
N GLY A 44 -7.49 7.59 3.43
CA GLY A 44 -8.72 6.90 3.79
C GLY A 44 -9.13 5.78 2.86
N GLN A 45 -8.47 5.63 1.72
CA GLN A 45 -8.78 4.56 0.76
C GLN A 45 -8.31 3.21 1.28
N ARG A 46 -9.16 2.19 1.13
CA ARG A 46 -8.79 0.81 1.51
C ARG A 46 -7.98 0.18 0.39
N VAL A 47 -6.95 -0.56 0.79
CA VAL A 47 -6.07 -1.28 -0.15
C VAL A 47 -5.72 -2.64 0.44
N LEU A 48 -5.29 -3.54 -0.45
CA LEU A 48 -4.76 -4.84 -0.07
C LEU A 48 -3.25 -4.79 -0.27
N VAL A 49 -2.51 -5.02 0.81
CA VAL A 49 -1.04 -5.02 0.78
C VAL A 49 -0.58 -6.44 0.47
N VAL A 50 0.17 -6.60 -0.63
CA VAL A 50 0.73 -7.89 -1.01
C VAL A 50 2.22 -7.86 -0.74
N ARG A 51 2.70 -8.82 0.05
CA ARG A 51 4.11 -8.95 0.39
C ARG A 51 4.75 -10.08 -0.38
N SER A 52 6.03 -9.91 -0.68
CA SER A 52 6.85 -10.99 -1.22
C SER A 52 7.32 -11.92 -0.09
N ALA A 53 7.97 -13.01 -0.44
CA ALA A 53 8.41 -14.02 0.54
C ALA A 53 9.39 -13.46 1.57
N ASP A 54 10.13 -12.39 1.23
CA ASP A 54 11.08 -11.75 2.14
C ASP A 54 10.43 -10.69 3.04
N GLY A 55 9.12 -10.51 2.95
CA GLY A 55 8.38 -9.54 3.75
C GLY A 55 8.30 -8.14 3.18
N ALA A 56 8.94 -7.87 2.05
CA ALA A 56 8.84 -6.56 1.40
C ALA A 56 7.47 -6.37 0.75
N VAL A 57 6.99 -5.12 0.72
CA VAL A 57 5.74 -4.80 0.04
C VAL A 57 5.97 -4.87 -1.47
N ARG A 58 5.27 -5.77 -2.13
CA ARG A 58 5.40 -6.01 -3.56
C ARG A 58 4.40 -5.20 -4.37
N ALA A 59 3.18 -5.06 -3.88
CA ALA A 59 2.12 -4.37 -4.61
C ALA A 59 1.01 -3.95 -3.66
N LEU A 60 0.27 -2.92 -4.07
CA LEU A 60 -1.01 -2.56 -3.47
C LEU A 60 -2.10 -2.90 -4.47
N LEU A 61 -3.09 -3.67 -4.05
CA LEU A 61 -4.20 -4.07 -4.90
C LEU A 61 -5.50 -3.47 -4.37
N ARG A 62 -6.52 -3.47 -5.22
CA ARG A 62 -7.86 -3.07 -4.81
C ARG A 62 -8.44 -4.16 -3.91
N PRO A 63 -9.12 -3.78 -2.82
CA PRO A 63 -9.78 -4.78 -1.97
C PRO A 63 -10.89 -5.48 -2.75
N VAL A 64 -11.08 -6.72 -2.44
CA VAL A 64 -12.13 -7.54 -3.05
C VAL A 64 -13.41 -7.40 -2.26
#